data_4c2ff2c0bcdafbf35376c7d4afd7723a
#
_entry.id   4c2ff2c0bcdafbf35376c7d4afd7723a
#
_cell.length_a   1.000
_cell.length_b   1.000
_cell.length_c   1.000
_cell.angle_alpha   90.00
_cell.angle_beta   90.00
_cell.angle_gamma   90.00
#
_symmetry.space_group_name_H-M   'P 1'
#
loop_
_entity.id
_entity.type
_entity.pdbx_description
1 polymer ?
#
loop_
_entity_poly.entity_id
_entity_poly.type
_entity_poly.pdbx_seq_one_letter_code
_entity_poly.pdbx_strand_id
1 'polypeptide(L)' 'MILTINGEEKDIHSSVNLAELLLELEIVLSHCAVALNQEVVPSSKLKQTKIHDGDNVEIVHAVGGGL' A
#
# COMPACT_ATOMS: atom_id res chain seq x y z
N MET A 1 14.02 2.18 -4.11
CA MET A 1 13.71 2.75 -2.79
C MET A 1 13.25 1.65 -1.84
N ILE A 2 13.53 1.84 -0.59
CA ILE A 2 13.18 0.85 0.43
C ILE A 2 11.96 1.33 1.17
N LEU A 3 10.94 0.50 1.20
CA LEU A 3 9.72 0.77 1.97
C LEU A 3 9.56 -0.32 3.02
N THR A 4 8.92 0.03 4.12
CA THR A 4 8.51 -0.96 5.09
C THR A 4 7.04 -1.29 4.82
N ILE A 5 6.76 -2.53 4.48
CA ILE A 5 5.41 -2.96 4.13
C ILE A 5 4.99 -4.04 5.09
N ASN A 6 3.98 -3.74 5.90
CA ASN A 6 3.51 -4.65 6.94
C ASN A 6 4.66 -5.13 7.82
N GLY A 7 5.55 -4.21 8.18
CA GLY A 7 6.66 -4.52 9.05
C GLY A 7 7.88 -5.13 8.39
N GLU A 8 7.86 -5.34 7.09
CA GLU A 8 9.00 -5.91 6.37
C GLU A 8 9.55 -4.91 5.38
N GLU A 9 10.86 -4.78 5.35
CA GLU A 9 11.50 -3.91 4.36
C GLU A 9 11.51 -4.58 3.00
N LYS A 10 11.12 -3.85 1.98
CA LYS A 10 11.13 -4.33 0.61
C LYS A 10 11.73 -3.28 -0.30
N ASP A 11 12.48 -3.75 -1.28
CA ASP A 11 13.07 -2.85 -2.27
C ASP A 11 12.08 -2.71 -3.42
N ILE A 12 11.59 -1.51 -3.61
CA ILE A 12 10.58 -1.21 -4.62
C ILE A 12 11.25 -0.51 -5.78
N HIS A 13 11.05 -1.02 -6.98
CA HIS A 13 11.86 -0.61 -8.12
C HIS A 13 11.19 0.40 -9.04
N SER A 14 9.90 0.27 -9.27
CA SER A 14 9.30 1.08 -10.32
C SER A 14 8.08 1.86 -9.89
N SER A 15 7.58 1.65 -8.70
CA SER A 15 6.35 2.31 -8.28
C SER A 15 6.62 3.72 -7.81
N VAL A 16 5.74 4.64 -8.14
CA VAL A 16 5.86 6.03 -7.67
C VAL A 16 4.67 6.44 -6.81
N ASN A 17 3.59 5.69 -6.81
CA ASN A 17 2.43 5.98 -5.98
C ASN A 17 1.88 4.68 -5.40
N LEU A 18 0.92 4.81 -4.49
CA LEU A 18 0.40 3.63 -3.82
C LEU A 18 -0.32 2.68 -4.77
N ALA A 19 -1.00 3.21 -5.78
CA ALA A 19 -1.68 2.33 -6.73
C ALA A 19 -0.69 1.45 -7.46
N GLU A 20 0.41 2.03 -7.90
CA GLU A 20 1.44 1.26 -8.58
C GLU A 20 2.13 0.29 -7.65
N LEU A 21 2.32 0.68 -6.39
CA LEU A 21 2.92 -0.21 -5.41
C LEU A 21 2.09 -1.47 -5.24
N LEU A 22 0.79 -1.33 -5.15
CA LEU A 22 -0.06 -2.50 -4.99
C LEU A 22 0.02 -3.42 -6.21
N LEU A 23 0.12 -2.85 -7.40
CA LEU A 23 0.31 -3.66 -8.59
C LEU A 23 1.65 -4.39 -8.58
N GLU A 24 2.70 -3.70 -8.17
CA GLU A 24 4.02 -4.32 -8.11
C GLU A 24 4.03 -5.47 -7.10
N LEU A 25 3.30 -5.34 -6.02
CA LEU A 25 3.21 -6.38 -5.00
C LEU A 25 2.16 -7.43 -5.33
N GLU A 26 1.46 -7.27 -6.44
CA GLU A 26 0.44 -8.21 -6.88
C GLU A 26 -0.72 -8.29 -5.89
N ILE A 27 -1.08 -7.18 -5.30
CA ILE A 27 -2.16 -7.12 -4.34
C ILE A 27 -3.41 -6.58 -5.02
N VAL A 28 -4.51 -7.30 -4.87
CA VAL A 28 -5.79 -6.89 -5.41
C VAL A 28 -6.45 -5.89 -4.49
N LEU A 29 -6.87 -4.76 -5.05
CA LEU A 29 -7.41 -3.67 -4.25
C LEU A 29 -8.75 -3.95 -3.60
N SER A 30 -9.55 -4.84 -4.16
CA SER A 30 -10.84 -5.10 -3.57
C SER A 30 -10.62 -5.75 -2.21
N HIS A 31 -11.27 -5.27 -1.22
CA HIS A 31 -11.19 -5.80 0.14
C HIS A 31 -9.86 -5.52 0.86
N CYS A 32 -9.17 -4.45 0.45
CA CYS A 32 -7.96 -4.04 1.16
C CYS A 32 -8.10 -2.61 1.65
N ALA A 33 -7.49 -2.33 2.76
CA ALA A 33 -7.30 -0.97 3.25
C ALA A 33 -5.81 -0.69 3.31
N VAL A 34 -5.41 0.51 2.93
CA VAL A 34 -4.01 0.89 2.87
C VAL A 34 -3.78 2.09 3.76
N ALA A 35 -2.73 2.05 4.56
CA ALA A 35 -2.32 3.20 5.36
C ALA A 35 -0.88 3.54 5.01
N LEU A 36 -0.60 4.81 4.85
CA LEU A 36 0.74 5.31 4.58
C LEU A 36 1.18 6.15 5.76
N ASN A 37 2.25 5.72 6.42
CA ASN A 37 2.76 6.40 7.61
C ASN A 37 1.65 6.62 8.63
N GLN A 38 0.86 5.58 8.86
CA GLN A 38 -0.22 5.55 9.86
C GLN A 38 -1.44 6.36 9.47
N GLU A 39 -1.54 6.76 8.22
CA GLU A 39 -2.69 7.52 7.76
C GLU A 39 -3.42 6.72 6.70
N VAL A 40 -4.69 6.43 6.91
CA VAL A 40 -5.47 5.63 5.97
C VAL A 40 -5.67 6.41 4.67
N VAL A 41 -5.42 5.75 3.57
CA VAL A 41 -5.57 6.34 2.24
C VAL A 41 -6.75 5.66 1.54
N PRO A 42 -7.81 6.40 1.23
CA PRO A 42 -8.94 5.81 0.52
C PRO A 42 -8.54 5.30 -0.86
N SER A 43 -9.24 4.30 -1.34
CA SER A 43 -8.91 3.73 -2.64
C SER A 43 -8.96 4.77 -3.76
N SER A 44 -9.84 5.74 -3.64
CA SER A 44 -9.94 6.78 -4.66
C SER A 44 -8.73 7.71 -4.71
N LYS A 45 -7.88 7.65 -3.70
CA LYS A 45 -6.71 8.53 -3.62
C LYS A 45 -5.40 7.81 -3.84
N LEU A 46 -5.41 6.53 -4.09
CA LEU A 46 -4.16 5.76 -4.18
C LEU A 46 -3.29 6.23 -5.34
N LYS A 47 -3.89 6.56 -6.47
CA LYS A 47 -3.13 7.05 -7.61
C LYS A 47 -2.49 8.40 -7.35
N GLN A 48 -3.06 9.18 -6.47
CA GLN A 48 -2.59 10.52 -6.18
C GLN A 48 -1.62 10.57 -5.01
N THR A 49 -1.40 9.46 -4.34
CA THR A 49 -0.59 9.43 -3.13
C THR A 49 0.78 8.87 -3.49
N LYS A 50 1.77 9.75 -3.50
CA LYS A 50 3.13 9.35 -3.86
C LYS A 50 3.80 8.67 -2.69
N ILE A 51 4.71 7.77 -3.01
CA ILE A 51 5.52 7.07 -2.02
C ILE A 51 6.96 7.55 -2.13
N HIS A 52 7.66 7.48 -1.01
CA HIS A 52 9.03 7.95 -0.91
C HIS A 52 9.87 6.92 -0.17
N ASP A 53 11.15 6.96 -0.40
CA ASP A 53 12.07 6.07 0.28
C ASP A 53 11.91 6.21 1.79
N GLY A 54 11.80 5.09 2.47
CA GLY A 54 11.63 5.09 3.92
C GLY A 54 10.20 5.10 4.41
N ASP A 55 9.24 5.20 3.51
CA ASP A 55 7.85 5.23 3.94
C ASP A 55 7.42 3.89 4.54
N ASN A 56 6.44 3.97 5.42
CA ASN A 56 5.86 2.81 6.08
C ASN A 56 4.45 2.62 5.53
N VAL A 57 4.21 1.46 4.91
CA VAL A 57 2.93 1.14 4.29
C VAL A 57 2.33 -0.05 5.00
N GLU A 58 1.06 0.07 5.39
CA GLU A 58 0.34 -1.05 5.97
C GLU A 58 -0.84 -1.40 5.08
N ILE A 59 -0.97 -2.68 4.79
CA ILE A 59 -2.03 -3.18 3.92
C ILE A 59 -2.79 -4.23 4.70
N VAL A 60 -4.08 -3.97 4.89
CA VAL A 60 -4.93 -4.84 5.68
C VAL A 60 -6.03 -5.37 4.78
N HIS A 61 -6.19 -6.67 4.76
CA HIS A 61 -7.26 -7.29 3.99
C HIS A 61 -8.53 -7.30 4.84
N ALA A 62 -9.62 -6.89 4.24
CA ALA A 62 -10.89 -6.94 4.93
C ALA A 62 -11.35 -8.37 5.01
N VAL A 63 -11.48 -8.84 6.22
CA VAL A 63 -11.84 -10.21 6.39
C VAL A 63 -13.28 -10.39 6.58
N GLY A 64 -13.94 -9.37 6.88
CA GLY A 64 -15.25 -9.55 7.34
C GLY A 64 -16.23 -9.98 6.38
N GLY A 65 -15.86 -9.96 5.21
CA GLY A 65 -16.84 -10.16 4.26
C GLY A 65 -17.71 -11.28 4.61
N GLY A 66 -17.37 -12.11 5.08
CA GLY A 66 -18.19 -13.18 5.18
C GLY A 66 -18.96 -13.36 6.32
N LEU A 67 -18.84 -12.58 6.99
CA LEU A 67 -19.51 -12.99 8.11
C LEU A 67 -20.84 -12.66 8.34
#